data_8e7f61e87eef7022b9c9bf99f55897e5
#
_entry.id   8e7f61e87eef7022b9c9bf99f55897e5
#
_cell.length_a   1.000
_cell.length_b   1.000
_cell.length_c   1.000
_cell.angle_alpha   90.00
_cell.angle_beta   90.00
_cell.angle_gamma   90.00
#
_symmetry.space_group_name_H-M   'P 1'
#
loop_
_entity.id
_entity.type
_entity.pdbx_description
1 polymer ?
#
loop_
_entity_poly.entity_id
_entity_poly.type
_entity_poly.pdbx_seq_one_letter_code
_entity_poly.pdbx_strand_id
1 'polypeptide(L)'
;MMTTLKFRNNDEMPILGLGTFRSEPNEVYNAVLIAIKIGYRHIDCAAAYGNEKEVGNAIAEAIKQGLVTREDLWVTSKLWNASHGEENVIPALHQTLEDLQLEYLDLYLIHWPVALKKRTEMPEKASDFIPLSEVPLTNTWKGMEAALEQGLAKHIGVSNFNENQLKEIKASAVHKPEMNQVEMHLFLQQEALQSFCVKNDILLTAYAPLGSLVDDNSTLRLLENDTIKNIAKARHMSPAQVALAYTIQRGIAVIPKSINEARLLKNLETLNHTLTEEDMALLKDLDKGHRFIDGKFWEVENGPYTADSIWNA
;
A
#
# COMPACT_ATOMS: atom_id res chain seq x y z
N MET A 1 -18.66 -10.99 -3.97
CA MET A 1 -17.49 -10.68 -3.12
C MET A 1 -17.60 -9.22 -2.65
N MET A 2 -16.93 -8.84 -1.53
CA MET A 2 -16.83 -7.44 -1.10
C MET A 2 -16.10 -6.62 -2.18
N THR A 3 -16.62 -5.46 -2.52
CA THR A 3 -16.07 -4.59 -3.58
C THR A 3 -15.45 -3.31 -3.04
N THR A 4 -15.78 -2.94 -1.79
CA THR A 4 -15.27 -1.74 -1.10
C THR A 4 -14.88 -2.05 0.33
N LEU A 5 -13.95 -1.27 0.90
CA LEU A 5 -13.71 -1.14 2.34
C LEU A 5 -14.34 0.15 2.84
N LYS A 6 -14.99 0.09 3.99
CA LYS A 6 -15.70 1.22 4.57
C LYS A 6 -14.88 1.85 5.69
N PHE A 7 -14.59 3.14 5.56
CA PHE A 7 -13.94 3.97 6.56
C PHE A 7 -14.91 4.41 7.66
N ARG A 8 -14.38 5.00 8.76
CA ARG A 8 -15.19 5.40 9.93
C ARG A 8 -16.28 6.42 9.61
N ASN A 9 -16.05 7.29 8.63
CA ASN A 9 -17.00 8.30 8.16
C ASN A 9 -18.00 7.76 7.10
N ASN A 10 -17.95 6.46 6.80
CA ASN A 10 -18.65 5.72 5.76
C ASN A 10 -18.18 5.96 4.32
N ASP A 11 -17.06 6.63 4.11
CA ASP A 11 -16.43 6.66 2.78
C ASP A 11 -16.01 5.25 2.36
N GLU A 12 -16.13 4.95 1.07
CA GLU A 12 -15.91 3.61 0.53
C GLU A 12 -14.72 3.59 -0.42
N MET A 13 -13.64 2.91 -0.01
CA MET A 13 -12.46 2.66 -0.85
C MET A 13 -12.66 1.38 -1.66
N PRO A 14 -12.47 1.40 -3.00
CA PRO A 14 -12.47 0.17 -3.79
C PRO A 14 -11.41 -0.81 -3.27
N ILE A 15 -11.83 -2.05 -3.00
CA ILE A 15 -10.99 -3.08 -2.35
C ILE A 15 -9.84 -3.57 -3.24
N LEU A 16 -9.94 -3.36 -4.56
CA LEU A 16 -8.90 -3.68 -5.53
C LEU A 16 -8.46 -2.39 -6.23
N GLY A 17 -7.18 -2.07 -6.07
CA GLY A 17 -6.54 -0.91 -6.68
C GLY A 17 -5.38 -1.29 -7.60
N LEU A 18 -4.85 -0.30 -8.33
CA LEU A 18 -3.63 -0.41 -9.12
C LEU A 18 -2.44 0.11 -8.33
N GLY A 19 -1.43 -0.74 -8.08
CA GLY A 19 -0.12 -0.30 -7.60
C GLY A 19 0.74 0.26 -8.74
N THR A 20 1.48 1.35 -8.48
CA THR A 20 2.29 2.06 -9.49
C THR A 20 3.80 1.90 -9.29
N PHE A 21 4.25 1.13 -8.31
CA PHE A 21 5.66 0.93 -8.00
C PHE A 21 6.42 0.24 -9.15
N ARG A 22 7.66 0.65 -9.42
CA ARG A 22 8.56 0.07 -10.44
C ARG A 22 7.93 -0.03 -11.83
N SER A 23 7.36 1.04 -12.32
CA SER A 23 7.01 1.21 -13.73
C SER A 23 8.05 2.11 -14.38
N GLU A 24 8.53 1.71 -15.55
CA GLU A 24 9.46 2.53 -16.33
C GLU A 24 8.78 3.81 -16.84
N PRO A 25 9.55 4.84 -17.20
CA PRO A 25 9.00 6.07 -17.78
C PRO A 25 8.01 5.79 -18.93
N ASN A 26 6.89 6.49 -18.95
CA ASN A 26 5.74 6.33 -19.85
C ASN A 26 4.90 5.04 -19.65
N GLU A 27 5.40 4.01 -18.96
CA GLU A 27 4.62 2.80 -18.71
C GLU A 27 3.48 3.06 -17.72
N VAL A 28 3.76 3.82 -16.63
CA VAL A 28 2.76 4.09 -15.60
C VAL A 28 1.61 4.94 -16.13
N TYR A 29 1.89 5.93 -16.98
CA TYR A 29 0.86 6.72 -17.65
C TYR A 29 -0.14 5.84 -18.39
N ASN A 30 0.37 4.95 -19.26
CA ASN A 30 -0.47 4.06 -20.03
C ASN A 30 -1.22 3.06 -19.15
N ALA A 31 -0.55 2.49 -18.12
CA ALA A 31 -1.17 1.54 -17.21
C ALA A 31 -2.34 2.15 -16.43
N VAL A 32 -2.17 3.38 -15.91
CA VAL A 32 -3.22 4.10 -15.19
C VAL A 32 -4.39 4.44 -16.11
N LEU A 33 -4.12 4.96 -17.31
CA LEU A 33 -5.18 5.31 -18.27
C LEU A 33 -5.97 4.06 -18.71
N ILE A 34 -5.30 2.95 -18.99
CA ILE A 34 -5.93 1.66 -19.31
C ILE A 34 -6.74 1.16 -18.12
N ALA A 35 -6.17 1.17 -16.91
CA ALA A 35 -6.85 0.71 -15.70
C ALA A 35 -8.16 1.49 -15.46
N ILE A 36 -8.15 2.82 -15.59
CA ILE A 36 -9.36 3.64 -15.47
C ILE A 36 -10.38 3.27 -16.55
N LYS A 37 -9.96 3.08 -17.80
CA LYS A 37 -10.83 2.68 -18.93
C LYS A 37 -11.54 1.35 -18.70
N ILE A 38 -10.85 0.38 -18.09
CA ILE A 38 -11.43 -0.95 -17.83
C ILE A 38 -12.17 -1.04 -16.50
N GLY A 39 -12.22 0.05 -15.70
CA GLY A 39 -13.07 0.13 -14.51
C GLY A 39 -12.35 0.21 -13.17
N TYR A 40 -11.02 0.34 -13.10
CA TYR A 40 -10.35 0.66 -11.85
C TYR A 40 -10.76 2.03 -11.35
N ARG A 41 -10.94 2.14 -10.03
CA ARG A 41 -11.27 3.40 -9.35
C ARG A 41 -10.37 3.67 -8.14
N HIS A 42 -9.35 2.84 -7.89
CA HIS A 42 -8.37 3.03 -6.83
C HIS A 42 -6.96 2.94 -7.42
N ILE A 43 -6.17 4.02 -7.24
CA ILE A 43 -4.78 4.14 -7.69
C ILE A 43 -3.91 4.37 -6.45
N ASP A 44 -2.88 3.53 -6.28
CA ASP A 44 -1.91 3.62 -5.18
C ASP A 44 -0.56 4.12 -5.68
N CYS A 45 -0.16 5.29 -5.19
CA CYS A 45 1.06 6.02 -5.54
C CYS A 45 1.99 6.12 -4.33
N ALA A 46 3.16 6.70 -4.52
CA ALA A 46 4.03 7.23 -3.47
C ALA A 46 5.04 8.21 -4.07
N ALA A 47 5.41 9.25 -3.33
CA ALA A 47 6.47 10.18 -3.71
C ALA A 47 7.80 9.48 -4.02
N ALA A 48 8.11 8.42 -3.25
CA ALA A 48 9.32 7.61 -3.44
C ALA A 48 9.38 6.85 -4.78
N TYR A 49 8.26 6.70 -5.49
CA TYR A 49 8.26 5.98 -6.77
C TYR A 49 8.78 6.83 -7.93
N GLY A 50 8.86 8.15 -7.75
CA GLY A 50 9.38 9.09 -8.75
C GLY A 50 8.52 9.23 -10.01
N ASN A 51 7.28 8.76 -9.98
CA ASN A 51 6.40 8.70 -11.15
C ASN A 51 5.03 9.37 -10.95
N GLU A 52 4.84 10.13 -9.86
CA GLU A 52 3.55 10.78 -9.55
C GLU A 52 3.11 11.75 -10.66
N LYS A 53 4.04 12.45 -11.32
CA LYS A 53 3.72 13.32 -12.47
C LYS A 53 3.07 12.58 -13.63
N GLU A 54 3.57 11.39 -13.95
CA GLU A 54 2.99 10.57 -15.01
C GLU A 54 1.62 10.01 -14.62
N VAL A 55 1.46 9.61 -13.35
CA VAL A 55 0.16 9.20 -12.81
C VAL A 55 -0.83 10.35 -12.86
N GLY A 56 -0.43 11.55 -12.44
CA GLY A 56 -1.24 12.78 -12.50
C GLY A 56 -1.67 13.12 -13.93
N ASN A 57 -0.73 13.04 -14.88
CA ASN A 57 -1.04 13.25 -16.30
C ASN A 57 -2.09 12.24 -16.82
N ALA A 58 -2.01 10.97 -16.41
CA ALA A 58 -2.96 9.93 -16.81
C ALA A 58 -4.35 10.16 -16.20
N ILE A 59 -4.41 10.57 -14.92
CA ILE A 59 -5.67 10.93 -14.24
C ILE A 59 -6.31 12.15 -14.92
N ALA A 60 -5.55 13.20 -15.14
CA ALA A 60 -6.02 14.42 -15.81
C ALA A 60 -6.55 14.12 -17.22
N GLU A 61 -5.85 13.28 -17.98
CA GLU A 61 -6.30 12.85 -19.31
C GLU A 61 -7.57 12.01 -19.26
N ALA A 62 -7.70 11.11 -18.26
CA ALA A 62 -8.92 10.32 -18.07
C ALA A 62 -10.13 11.19 -17.73
N ILE A 63 -9.97 12.21 -16.89
CA ILE A 63 -11.01 13.19 -16.56
C ILE A 63 -11.36 14.02 -17.79
N LYS A 64 -10.37 14.52 -18.52
CA LYS A 64 -10.56 15.30 -19.75
C LYS A 64 -11.32 14.52 -20.83
N GLN A 65 -11.08 13.21 -20.94
CA GLN A 65 -11.81 12.31 -21.84
C GLN A 65 -13.23 11.98 -21.36
N GLY A 66 -13.63 12.40 -20.15
CA GLY A 66 -14.93 12.08 -19.57
C GLY A 66 -15.09 10.61 -19.16
N LEU A 67 -13.97 9.90 -18.93
CA LEU A 67 -13.99 8.50 -18.47
C LEU A 67 -14.38 8.41 -17.00
N VAL A 68 -14.00 9.40 -16.21
CA VAL A 68 -14.25 9.54 -14.78
C VAL A 68 -14.30 11.01 -14.39
N THR A 69 -14.87 11.30 -13.22
CA THR A 69 -14.64 12.57 -12.49
C THR A 69 -13.58 12.36 -11.41
N ARG A 70 -13.13 13.42 -10.72
CA ARG A 70 -12.18 13.29 -9.60
C ARG A 70 -12.80 12.49 -8.44
N GLU A 71 -14.08 12.67 -8.20
CA GLU A 71 -14.85 12.04 -7.14
C GLU A 71 -15.06 10.55 -7.35
N ASP A 72 -14.98 10.08 -8.60
CA ASP A 72 -15.06 8.65 -8.92
C ASP A 72 -13.78 7.89 -8.53
N LEU A 73 -12.68 8.61 -8.29
CA LEU A 73 -11.37 8.02 -8.05
C LEU A 73 -10.99 8.08 -6.57
N TRP A 74 -10.46 6.98 -6.07
CA TRP A 74 -9.73 6.89 -4.82
C TRP A 74 -8.23 6.92 -5.12
N VAL A 75 -7.53 7.97 -4.71
CA VAL A 75 -6.09 8.14 -4.92
C VAL A 75 -5.37 8.12 -3.57
N THR A 76 -4.47 7.17 -3.42
CA THR A 76 -3.59 7.02 -2.26
C THR A 76 -2.19 7.45 -2.63
N SER A 77 -1.53 8.23 -1.76
CA SER A 77 -0.07 8.44 -1.82
C SER A 77 0.56 8.38 -0.44
N LYS A 78 1.89 8.51 -0.38
CA LYS A 78 2.68 8.23 0.82
C LYS A 78 3.76 9.29 1.04
N LEU A 79 3.85 9.76 2.30
CA LEU A 79 4.93 10.60 2.80
C LEU A 79 6.25 9.85 2.76
N TRP A 80 7.23 10.36 2.02
CA TRP A 80 8.53 9.73 2.00
C TRP A 80 9.32 9.98 3.30
N ASN A 81 10.21 9.06 3.61
CA ASN A 81 10.99 9.00 4.83
C ASN A 81 11.85 10.26 5.12
N ALA A 82 12.28 10.95 4.06
CA ALA A 82 13.05 12.21 4.17
C ALA A 82 12.18 13.44 4.56
N SER A 83 10.87 13.23 4.72
CA SER A 83 9.90 14.27 5.10
C SER A 83 9.21 13.98 6.44
N HIS A 84 9.79 13.12 7.29
CA HIS A 84 9.33 12.96 8.66
C HIS A 84 9.50 14.26 9.47
N GLY A 85 8.67 14.43 10.49
CA GLY A 85 8.57 15.64 11.31
C GLY A 85 7.36 16.47 10.94
N GLU A 86 6.68 17.02 11.96
CA GLU A 86 5.41 17.74 11.83
C GLU A 86 5.46 18.83 10.75
N GLU A 87 6.52 19.64 10.75
CA GLU A 87 6.73 20.76 9.83
C GLU A 87 7.01 20.36 8.37
N ASN A 88 7.36 19.11 8.12
CA ASN A 88 7.75 18.64 6.79
C ASN A 88 6.60 17.97 6.02
N VAL A 89 5.56 17.50 6.71
CA VAL A 89 4.45 16.74 6.10
C VAL A 89 3.67 17.58 5.09
N ILE A 90 3.22 18.77 5.49
CA ILE A 90 2.41 19.65 4.61
C ILE A 90 3.19 20.07 3.35
N PRO A 91 4.46 20.54 3.44
CA PRO A 91 5.24 20.83 2.23
C PRO A 91 5.42 19.64 1.29
N ALA A 92 5.64 18.42 1.85
CA ALA A 92 5.77 17.20 1.06
C ALA A 92 4.44 16.83 0.37
N LEU A 93 3.32 16.96 1.08
CA LEU A 93 1.99 16.68 0.53
C LEU A 93 1.64 17.67 -0.60
N HIS A 94 1.96 18.95 -0.46
CA HIS A 94 1.75 19.93 -1.54
C HIS A 94 2.53 19.54 -2.80
N GLN A 95 3.78 19.05 -2.68
CA GLN A 95 4.55 18.57 -3.83
C GLN A 95 3.87 17.35 -4.49
N THR A 96 3.42 16.37 -3.69
CA THR A 96 2.65 15.21 -4.18
C THR A 96 1.38 15.65 -4.91
N LEU A 97 0.61 16.60 -4.34
CA LEU A 97 -0.61 17.11 -4.95
C LEU A 97 -0.34 17.84 -6.27
N GLU A 98 0.74 18.66 -6.32
CA GLU A 98 1.19 19.31 -7.56
C GLU A 98 1.56 18.28 -8.62
N ASP A 99 2.35 17.26 -8.27
CA ASP A 99 2.81 16.22 -9.19
C ASP A 99 1.62 15.38 -9.71
N LEU A 100 0.67 15.05 -8.85
CA LEU A 100 -0.56 14.33 -9.21
C LEU A 100 -1.62 15.22 -9.89
N GLN A 101 -1.47 16.54 -9.89
CA GLN A 101 -2.44 17.53 -10.39
C GLN A 101 -3.79 17.42 -9.67
N LEU A 102 -3.77 17.24 -8.34
CA LEU A 102 -4.94 17.07 -7.50
C LEU A 102 -5.02 18.13 -6.42
N GLU A 103 -6.22 18.45 -5.95
CA GLU A 103 -6.46 19.36 -4.82
C GLU A 103 -6.38 18.64 -3.47
N TYR A 104 -6.67 17.33 -3.46
CA TYR A 104 -6.64 16.47 -2.27
C TYR A 104 -6.30 15.04 -2.62
N LEU A 105 -5.81 14.27 -1.63
CA LEU A 105 -5.74 12.82 -1.67
C LEU A 105 -6.95 12.20 -0.94
N ASP A 106 -7.40 11.04 -1.36
CA ASP A 106 -8.38 10.27 -0.61
C ASP A 106 -7.74 9.61 0.62
N LEU A 107 -6.48 9.15 0.49
CA LEU A 107 -5.71 8.56 1.59
C LEU A 107 -4.23 8.95 1.51
N TYR A 108 -3.69 9.46 2.63
CA TYR A 108 -2.26 9.76 2.75
C TYR A 108 -1.62 8.92 3.85
N LEU A 109 -0.49 8.27 3.56
CA LEU A 109 0.16 7.33 4.46
C LEU A 109 1.58 7.77 4.81
N ILE A 110 2.03 7.54 6.05
CA ILE A 110 3.47 7.51 6.35
C ILE A 110 4.02 6.23 5.70
N HIS A 111 5.03 6.35 4.82
CA HIS A 111 5.49 5.22 3.98
C HIS A 111 6.20 4.13 4.79
N TRP A 112 7.10 4.51 5.70
CA TRP A 112 7.83 3.63 6.60
C TRP A 112 8.04 4.28 7.96
N PRO A 113 8.17 3.50 9.04
CA PRO A 113 8.52 4.03 10.37
C PRO A 113 10.03 4.34 10.49
N VAL A 114 10.61 4.95 9.47
CA VAL A 114 12.04 5.24 9.34
C VAL A 114 12.21 6.69 8.91
N ALA A 115 12.92 7.49 9.68
CA ALA A 115 13.18 8.88 9.36
C ALA A 115 14.57 9.06 8.72
N LEU A 116 14.60 9.73 7.56
CA LEU A 116 15.81 10.06 6.82
C LEU A 116 16.08 11.57 6.83
N LYS A 117 17.35 11.96 6.66
CA LYS A 117 17.67 13.37 6.41
C LYS A 117 17.13 13.83 5.06
N LYS A 118 16.82 15.12 4.98
CA LYS A 118 16.34 15.74 3.73
C LYS A 118 17.23 15.39 2.54
N ARG A 119 16.56 15.11 1.40
CA ARG A 119 17.18 14.72 0.12
C ARG A 119 17.86 13.34 0.11
N THR A 120 17.71 12.53 1.15
CA THR A 120 18.16 11.14 1.12
C THR A 120 17.10 10.30 0.42
N GLU A 121 17.45 9.70 -0.70
CA GLU A 121 16.57 8.74 -1.41
C GLU A 121 16.68 7.37 -0.74
N MET A 122 17.89 6.81 -0.69
CA MET A 122 18.23 5.59 0.05
C MET A 122 19.45 5.84 0.92
N PRO A 123 19.45 5.35 2.18
CA PRO A 123 20.57 5.56 3.08
C PRO A 123 21.77 4.67 2.71
N GLU A 124 22.96 5.22 2.80
CA GLU A 124 24.23 4.51 2.60
C GLU A 124 25.04 4.41 3.90
N LYS A 125 24.79 5.27 4.88
CA LYS A 125 25.51 5.37 6.14
C LYS A 125 24.60 5.82 7.28
N ALA A 126 25.00 5.55 8.51
CA ALA A 126 24.25 5.91 9.73
C ALA A 126 23.86 7.40 9.79
N SER A 127 24.72 8.30 9.28
CA SER A 127 24.44 9.74 9.28
C SER A 127 23.33 10.18 8.32
N ASP A 128 22.81 9.31 7.48
CA ASP A 128 21.69 9.60 6.57
C ASP A 128 20.35 9.47 7.27
N PHE A 129 20.32 8.82 8.43
CA PHE A 129 19.13 8.66 9.25
C PHE A 129 18.96 9.78 10.27
N ILE A 130 17.72 9.93 10.72
CA ILE A 130 17.33 10.65 11.93
C ILE A 130 16.74 9.61 12.89
N PRO A 131 17.34 9.43 14.09
CA PRO A 131 16.76 8.52 15.09
C PRO A 131 15.33 8.93 15.49
N LEU A 132 14.45 7.96 15.75
CA LEU A 132 13.09 8.25 16.21
C LEU A 132 13.04 8.93 17.59
N SER A 133 14.14 8.90 18.36
CA SER A 133 14.29 9.72 19.57
C SER A 133 14.39 11.23 19.30
N GLU A 134 14.82 11.63 18.10
CA GLU A 134 14.89 13.03 17.66
C GLU A 134 13.61 13.45 16.92
N VAL A 135 13.09 12.56 16.05
CA VAL A 135 11.83 12.76 15.33
C VAL A 135 10.90 11.57 15.59
N PRO A 136 10.17 11.57 16.71
CA PRO A 136 9.23 10.50 17.03
C PRO A 136 8.14 10.34 15.97
N LEU A 137 7.63 9.13 15.79
CA LEU A 137 6.51 8.85 14.89
C LEU A 137 5.28 9.70 15.22
N THR A 138 5.05 9.96 16.51
CA THR A 138 3.97 10.84 16.99
C THR A 138 4.12 12.30 16.57
N ASN A 139 5.37 12.78 16.36
CA ASN A 139 5.60 14.12 15.82
C ASN A 139 5.24 14.18 14.31
N THR A 140 5.67 13.18 13.52
CA THR A 140 5.25 13.08 12.12
C THR A 140 3.74 12.92 12.00
N TRP A 141 3.10 12.17 12.95
CA TRP A 141 1.66 11.96 12.96
C TRP A 141 0.86 13.26 13.12
N LYS A 142 1.32 14.20 13.92
CA LYS A 142 0.70 15.54 14.02
C LYS A 142 0.65 16.28 12.70
N GLY A 143 1.70 16.15 11.88
CA GLY A 143 1.69 16.69 10.51
C GLY A 143 0.66 16.00 9.60
N MET A 144 0.44 14.68 9.78
CA MET A 144 -0.62 13.95 9.09
C MET A 144 -2.02 14.43 9.54
N GLU A 145 -2.21 14.64 10.83
CA GLU A 145 -3.46 15.22 11.37
C GLU A 145 -3.71 16.62 10.80
N ALA A 146 -2.69 17.46 10.72
CA ALA A 146 -2.80 18.78 10.08
C ALA A 146 -3.18 18.68 8.58
N ALA A 147 -2.70 17.65 7.85
CA ALA A 147 -3.09 17.41 6.47
C ALA A 147 -4.59 17.06 6.35
N LEU A 148 -5.10 16.25 7.27
CA LEU A 148 -6.53 15.93 7.38
C LEU A 148 -7.37 17.18 7.70
N GLU A 149 -6.98 17.95 8.72
CA GLU A 149 -7.69 19.15 9.16
C GLU A 149 -7.73 20.26 8.09
N GLN A 150 -6.70 20.35 7.25
CA GLN A 150 -6.65 21.28 6.12
C GLN A 150 -7.42 20.76 4.87
N GLY A 151 -7.94 19.54 4.92
CA GLY A 151 -8.64 18.92 3.79
C GLY A 151 -7.73 18.52 2.62
N LEU A 152 -6.41 18.48 2.83
CA LEU A 152 -5.45 18.05 1.81
C LEU A 152 -5.43 16.52 1.67
N ALA A 153 -5.87 15.80 2.69
CA ALA A 153 -6.15 14.36 2.68
C ALA A 153 -7.49 14.10 3.37
N LYS A 154 -8.34 13.25 2.80
CA LYS A 154 -9.63 12.85 3.42
C LYS A 154 -9.44 11.84 4.53
N HIS A 155 -8.44 10.98 4.37
CA HIS A 155 -8.07 9.92 5.33
C HIS A 155 -6.55 9.90 5.51
N ILE A 156 -6.12 9.50 6.71
CA ILE A 156 -4.71 9.37 7.05
C ILE A 156 -4.41 8.01 7.65
N GLY A 157 -3.24 7.49 7.35
CA GLY A 157 -2.81 6.19 7.82
C GLY A 157 -1.30 6.01 7.76
N VAL A 158 -0.88 4.77 7.82
CA VAL A 158 0.52 4.39 7.85
C VAL A 158 0.79 3.21 6.90
N SER A 159 2.05 2.95 6.63
CA SER A 159 2.49 1.78 5.88
C SER A 159 3.72 1.17 6.56
N ASN A 160 3.79 -0.17 6.60
CA ASN A 160 4.89 -0.92 7.22
C ASN A 160 5.01 -0.76 8.74
N PHE A 161 3.91 -0.50 9.44
CA PHE A 161 3.90 -0.35 10.89
C PHE A 161 3.54 -1.66 11.59
N ASN A 162 4.30 -1.98 12.64
CA ASN A 162 3.99 -3.07 13.54
C ASN A 162 2.97 -2.63 14.62
N GLU A 163 2.52 -3.59 15.45
CA GLU A 163 1.52 -3.31 16.49
C GLU A 163 1.98 -2.29 17.51
N ASN A 164 3.27 -2.28 17.90
CA ASN A 164 3.77 -1.37 18.93
C ASN A 164 3.83 0.07 18.42
N GLN A 165 4.26 0.27 17.19
CA GLN A 165 4.27 1.57 16.52
C GLN A 165 2.84 2.13 16.34
N LEU A 166 1.88 1.26 16.00
CA LEU A 166 0.47 1.63 15.94
C LEU A 166 -0.09 2.01 17.31
N LYS A 167 0.29 1.29 18.38
CA LYS A 167 -0.09 1.63 19.76
C LYS A 167 0.50 2.98 20.18
N GLU A 168 1.78 3.23 19.85
CA GLU A 168 2.46 4.50 20.14
C GLU A 168 1.72 5.69 19.52
N ILE A 169 1.45 5.65 18.22
CA ILE A 169 0.69 6.73 17.57
C ILE A 169 -0.68 6.88 18.20
N LYS A 170 -1.44 5.80 18.36
CA LYS A 170 -2.79 5.83 18.89
C LYS A 170 -2.90 6.41 20.30
N ALA A 171 -1.84 6.32 21.10
CA ALA A 171 -1.85 6.81 22.48
C ALA A 171 -1.95 8.34 22.58
N SER A 172 -1.47 9.08 21.57
CA SER A 172 -1.46 10.55 21.54
C SER A 172 -2.27 11.16 20.40
N ALA A 173 -2.72 10.35 19.43
CA ALA A 173 -3.44 10.81 18.24
C ALA A 173 -4.83 11.38 18.59
N VAL A 174 -5.15 12.56 18.07
CA VAL A 174 -6.52 13.11 18.02
C VAL A 174 -7.31 12.36 16.92
N HIS A 175 -6.72 12.24 15.74
CA HIS A 175 -7.24 11.44 14.63
C HIS A 175 -6.43 10.15 14.51
N LYS A 176 -7.03 9.02 14.89
CA LYS A 176 -6.35 7.72 14.89
C LYS A 176 -6.08 7.24 13.45
N PRO A 177 -4.97 6.51 13.21
CA PRO A 177 -4.73 5.88 11.91
C PRO A 177 -5.94 5.05 11.46
N GLU A 178 -6.35 5.22 10.21
CA GLU A 178 -7.48 4.49 9.63
C GLU A 178 -7.04 3.32 8.76
N MET A 179 -5.80 3.36 8.27
CA MET A 179 -5.23 2.35 7.37
C MET A 179 -3.81 1.99 7.80
N ASN A 180 -3.44 0.70 7.69
CA ASN A 180 -2.06 0.25 7.64
C ASN A 180 -1.85 -0.56 6.35
N GLN A 181 -1.02 -0.04 5.44
CA GLN A 181 -0.66 -0.73 4.21
C GLN A 181 0.61 -1.55 4.44
N VAL A 182 0.54 -2.87 4.26
CA VAL A 182 1.65 -3.79 4.57
C VAL A 182 1.86 -4.83 3.48
N GLU A 183 3.05 -5.44 3.42
CA GLU A 183 3.24 -6.64 2.63
C GLU A 183 2.33 -7.75 3.17
N MET A 184 1.46 -8.26 2.31
CA MET A 184 0.58 -9.36 2.68
C MET A 184 0.21 -10.21 1.47
N HIS A 185 0.39 -11.51 1.60
CA HIS A 185 0.12 -12.51 0.55
C HIS A 185 0.07 -13.90 1.18
N LEU A 186 -0.17 -14.95 0.39
CA LEU A 186 -0.34 -16.32 0.89
C LEU A 186 0.85 -16.87 1.68
N PHE A 187 2.08 -16.37 1.47
CA PHE A 187 3.26 -16.79 2.24
C PHE A 187 3.58 -15.87 3.42
N LEU A 188 2.85 -14.75 3.56
CA LEU A 188 2.93 -13.81 4.67
C LEU A 188 1.52 -13.30 5.00
N GLN A 189 0.79 -14.05 5.80
CA GLN A 189 -0.64 -13.76 6.03
C GLN A 189 -0.90 -12.79 7.17
N GLN A 190 0.06 -12.57 8.04
CA GLN A 190 0.04 -11.58 9.14
C GLN A 190 -1.25 -11.62 9.99
N GLU A 191 -1.72 -12.80 10.39
CA GLU A 191 -2.99 -12.96 11.11
C GLU A 191 -3.02 -12.19 12.45
N ALA A 192 -1.90 -12.13 13.17
CA ALA A 192 -1.81 -11.37 14.42
C ALA A 192 -2.03 -9.88 14.17
N LEU A 193 -1.31 -9.30 13.20
CA LEU A 193 -1.47 -7.90 12.82
C LEU A 193 -2.88 -7.60 12.31
N GLN A 194 -3.47 -8.48 11.50
CA GLN A 194 -4.86 -8.33 11.04
C GLN A 194 -5.83 -8.30 12.22
N SER A 195 -5.69 -9.24 13.16
CA SER A 195 -6.54 -9.31 14.36
C SER A 195 -6.40 -8.06 15.21
N PHE A 196 -5.17 -7.55 15.36
CA PHE A 196 -4.92 -6.28 16.06
C PHE A 196 -5.58 -5.11 15.34
N CYS A 197 -5.42 -4.99 14.03
CA CYS A 197 -5.98 -3.90 13.23
C CYS A 197 -7.51 -3.89 13.28
N VAL A 198 -8.16 -5.05 13.07
CA VAL A 198 -9.62 -5.19 13.18
C VAL A 198 -10.12 -4.75 14.55
N LYS A 199 -9.48 -5.21 15.64
CA LYS A 199 -9.84 -4.83 17.02
C LYS A 199 -9.70 -3.32 17.30
N ASN A 200 -8.88 -2.63 16.51
CA ASN A 200 -8.56 -1.23 16.70
C ASN A 200 -9.16 -0.32 15.62
N ASP A 201 -10.06 -0.84 14.78
CA ASP A 201 -10.71 -0.08 13.70
C ASP A 201 -9.70 0.49 12.67
N ILE A 202 -8.66 -0.30 12.37
CA ILE A 202 -7.66 0.03 11.35
C ILE A 202 -7.86 -0.92 10.18
N LEU A 203 -8.11 -0.37 9.00
CA LEU A 203 -8.21 -1.12 7.76
C LEU A 203 -6.82 -1.58 7.28
N LEU A 204 -6.79 -2.61 6.45
CA LEU A 204 -5.56 -3.12 5.87
C LEU A 204 -5.59 -3.05 4.35
N THR A 205 -4.45 -2.66 3.77
CA THR A 205 -4.16 -2.81 2.34
C THR A 205 -2.91 -3.70 2.17
N ALA A 206 -3.03 -4.71 1.33
CA ALA A 206 -1.95 -5.62 0.98
C ALA A 206 -1.19 -5.08 -0.24
N TYR A 207 0.06 -4.67 -0.05
CA TYR A 207 0.96 -4.50 -1.18
C TYR A 207 1.69 -5.81 -1.49
N ALA A 208 2.26 -5.94 -2.69
CA ALA A 208 2.83 -7.18 -3.21
C ALA A 208 1.92 -8.42 -3.00
N PRO A 209 0.59 -8.35 -3.26
CA PRO A 209 -0.34 -9.44 -2.91
C PRO A 209 -0.11 -10.72 -3.72
N LEU A 210 0.67 -10.65 -4.79
CA LEU A 210 1.07 -11.77 -5.64
C LEU A 210 2.50 -12.28 -5.36
N GLY A 211 3.11 -11.81 -4.27
CA GLY A 211 4.53 -11.93 -4.00
C GLY A 211 5.33 -10.90 -4.79
N SER A 212 6.62 -10.81 -4.50
CA SER A 212 7.52 -9.88 -5.18
C SER A 212 8.69 -10.64 -5.80
N LEU A 213 9.16 -10.18 -6.95
CA LEU A 213 10.38 -10.64 -7.61
C LEU A 213 11.57 -9.71 -7.30
N VAL A 214 11.49 -8.93 -6.22
CA VAL A 214 12.52 -7.94 -5.87
C VAL A 214 13.85 -8.61 -5.57
N ASP A 215 13.81 -9.81 -5.00
CA ASP A 215 14.99 -10.63 -4.76
C ASP A 215 15.02 -11.80 -5.76
N ASP A 216 15.86 -11.69 -6.80
CA ASP A 216 16.08 -12.77 -7.78
C ASP A 216 16.70 -14.03 -7.14
N ASN A 217 17.22 -13.94 -5.92
CA ASN A 217 17.75 -15.07 -5.17
C ASN A 217 16.66 -15.91 -4.47
N SER A 218 15.44 -15.38 -4.34
CA SER A 218 14.34 -16.15 -3.76
C SER A 218 13.89 -17.25 -4.73
N THR A 219 13.97 -18.50 -4.27
CA THR A 219 13.40 -19.66 -4.97
C THR A 219 11.88 -19.78 -4.78
N LEU A 220 11.31 -18.94 -3.91
CA LEU A 220 9.89 -18.98 -3.62
C LEU A 220 9.11 -18.26 -4.72
N ARG A 221 8.27 -19.01 -5.42
CA ARG A 221 7.37 -18.50 -6.47
C ARG A 221 5.93 -18.78 -6.03
N LEU A 222 5.26 -17.74 -5.46
CA LEU A 222 3.90 -17.87 -4.93
C LEU A 222 2.94 -18.46 -5.97
N LEU A 223 2.91 -17.89 -7.16
CA LEU A 223 1.97 -18.31 -8.21
C LEU A 223 2.29 -19.67 -8.82
N GLU A 224 3.45 -20.24 -8.52
CA GLU A 224 3.85 -21.58 -8.96
C GLU A 224 3.52 -22.68 -7.95
N ASN A 225 3.00 -22.32 -6.77
CA ASN A 225 2.61 -23.26 -5.74
C ASN A 225 1.48 -24.19 -6.22
N ASP A 226 1.62 -25.48 -6.00
CA ASP A 226 0.70 -26.51 -6.53
C ASP A 226 -0.71 -26.39 -5.92
N THR A 227 -0.83 -26.07 -4.63
CA THR A 227 -2.14 -25.84 -4.00
C THR A 227 -2.89 -24.71 -4.70
N ILE A 228 -2.20 -23.59 -4.95
CA ILE A 228 -2.79 -22.43 -5.65
C ILE A 228 -3.20 -22.81 -7.08
N LYS A 229 -2.34 -23.53 -7.84
CA LYS A 229 -2.63 -23.98 -9.19
C LYS A 229 -3.81 -24.95 -9.25
N ASN A 230 -3.91 -25.87 -8.28
CA ASN A 230 -5.01 -26.83 -8.20
C ASN A 230 -6.34 -26.14 -7.93
N ILE A 231 -6.39 -25.20 -7.00
CA ILE A 231 -7.59 -24.39 -6.72
C ILE A 231 -7.93 -23.55 -7.97
N ALA A 232 -6.95 -22.89 -8.58
CA ALA A 232 -7.13 -22.10 -9.79
C ALA A 232 -7.80 -22.93 -10.91
N LYS A 233 -7.32 -24.14 -11.15
CA LYS A 233 -7.91 -25.06 -12.11
C LYS A 233 -9.33 -25.48 -11.75
N ALA A 234 -9.57 -25.84 -10.49
CA ALA A 234 -10.88 -26.28 -10.00
C ALA A 234 -11.93 -25.16 -10.05
N ARG A 235 -11.53 -23.91 -9.87
CA ARG A 235 -12.43 -22.73 -9.84
C ARG A 235 -12.43 -21.94 -11.17
N HIS A 236 -11.75 -22.42 -12.21
CA HIS A 236 -11.60 -21.72 -13.50
C HIS A 236 -11.03 -20.30 -13.35
N MET A 237 -10.08 -20.13 -12.42
CA MET A 237 -9.36 -18.90 -12.11
C MET A 237 -7.90 -19.01 -12.54
N SER A 238 -7.20 -17.88 -12.65
CA SER A 238 -5.74 -17.87 -12.67
C SER A 238 -5.18 -17.97 -11.25
N PRO A 239 -3.92 -18.44 -11.06
CA PRO A 239 -3.26 -18.43 -9.75
C PRO A 239 -3.23 -17.04 -9.09
N ALA A 240 -3.07 -15.97 -9.89
CA ALA A 240 -3.13 -14.59 -9.40
C ALA A 240 -4.51 -14.25 -8.84
N GLN A 241 -5.58 -14.62 -9.54
CA GLN A 241 -6.94 -14.41 -9.05
C GLN A 241 -7.22 -15.16 -7.75
N VAL A 242 -6.71 -16.39 -7.59
CA VAL A 242 -6.83 -17.14 -6.33
C VAL A 242 -6.16 -16.38 -5.17
N ALA A 243 -4.92 -15.91 -5.37
CA ALA A 243 -4.19 -15.17 -4.35
C ALA A 243 -4.88 -13.84 -3.97
N LEU A 244 -5.37 -13.09 -4.96
CA LEU A 244 -6.11 -11.85 -4.74
C LEU A 244 -7.45 -12.12 -4.04
N ALA A 245 -8.22 -13.12 -4.51
CA ALA A 245 -9.51 -13.48 -3.92
C ALA A 245 -9.38 -13.89 -2.45
N TYR A 246 -8.34 -14.65 -2.10
CA TYR A 246 -8.05 -15.01 -0.71
C TYR A 246 -7.88 -13.77 0.18
N THR A 247 -7.07 -12.82 -0.25
CA THR A 247 -6.80 -11.61 0.52
C THR A 247 -8.06 -10.73 0.63
N ILE A 248 -8.80 -10.56 -0.48
CA ILE A 248 -10.04 -9.79 -0.51
C ILE A 248 -11.12 -10.41 0.39
N GLN A 249 -11.28 -11.75 0.38
CA GLN A 249 -12.27 -12.42 1.24
C GLN A 249 -11.96 -12.33 2.74
N ARG A 250 -10.72 -12.03 3.10
CA ARG A 250 -10.32 -11.69 4.48
C ARG A 250 -10.63 -10.23 4.85
N GLY A 251 -11.25 -9.45 3.95
CA GLY A 251 -11.59 -8.05 4.19
C GLY A 251 -10.39 -7.10 4.07
N ILE A 252 -9.41 -7.42 3.24
CA ILE A 252 -8.17 -6.68 3.05
C ILE A 252 -8.12 -6.16 1.60
N ALA A 253 -7.85 -4.87 1.41
CA ALA A 253 -7.67 -4.32 0.08
C ALA A 253 -6.35 -4.82 -0.56
N VAL A 254 -6.32 -4.90 -1.88
CA VAL A 254 -5.15 -5.37 -2.64
C VAL A 254 -4.79 -4.36 -3.74
N ILE A 255 -3.49 -4.13 -3.94
CA ILE A 255 -2.96 -3.21 -4.94
C ILE A 255 -1.91 -3.90 -5.83
N PRO A 256 -2.30 -4.94 -6.60
CA PRO A 256 -1.36 -5.58 -7.51
C PRO A 256 -0.88 -4.60 -8.59
N LYS A 257 0.44 -4.59 -8.86
CA LYS A 257 1.03 -3.82 -9.96
C LYS A 257 0.94 -4.60 -11.27
N SER A 258 0.50 -3.94 -12.32
CA SER A 258 0.62 -4.44 -13.70
C SER A 258 0.63 -3.29 -14.69
N ILE A 259 1.39 -3.45 -15.79
CA ILE A 259 1.37 -2.58 -16.97
C ILE A 259 0.72 -3.28 -18.16
N ASN A 260 0.34 -4.54 -18.01
CA ASN A 260 -0.25 -5.35 -19.07
C ASN A 260 -1.78 -5.34 -18.95
N GLU A 261 -2.46 -4.86 -19.99
CA GLU A 261 -3.92 -4.71 -20.03
C GLU A 261 -4.67 -6.02 -19.72
N ALA A 262 -4.25 -7.14 -20.31
CA ALA A 262 -4.91 -8.42 -20.08
C ALA A 262 -4.77 -8.88 -18.61
N ARG A 263 -3.62 -8.61 -17.97
CA ARG A 263 -3.44 -8.88 -16.54
C ARG A 263 -4.22 -7.91 -15.67
N LEU A 264 -4.30 -6.63 -16.03
CA LEU A 264 -5.15 -5.66 -15.33
C LEU A 264 -6.61 -6.10 -15.34
N LEU A 265 -7.13 -6.48 -16.52
CA LEU A 265 -8.50 -6.97 -16.65
C LEU A 265 -8.73 -8.22 -15.79
N LYS A 266 -7.84 -9.22 -15.86
CA LYS A 266 -7.95 -10.44 -15.04
C LYS A 266 -7.88 -10.17 -13.54
N ASN A 267 -7.04 -9.22 -13.11
CA ASN A 267 -7.01 -8.82 -11.70
C ASN A 267 -8.35 -8.21 -11.27
N LEU A 268 -8.93 -7.32 -12.09
CA LEU A 268 -10.23 -6.71 -11.79
C LEU A 268 -11.36 -7.76 -11.77
N GLU A 269 -11.34 -8.71 -12.70
CA GLU A 269 -12.30 -9.82 -12.76
C GLU A 269 -12.29 -10.70 -11.50
N THR A 270 -11.25 -10.62 -10.66
CA THR A 270 -11.19 -11.31 -9.37
C THR A 270 -12.41 -10.99 -8.50
N LEU A 271 -12.95 -9.78 -8.60
CA LEU A 271 -14.15 -9.35 -7.85
C LEU A 271 -15.39 -10.19 -8.17
N ASN A 272 -15.41 -10.90 -9.28
CA ASN A 272 -16.51 -11.78 -9.70
C ASN A 272 -16.35 -13.24 -9.19
N HIS A 273 -15.25 -13.55 -8.50
CA HIS A 273 -14.94 -14.90 -8.04
C HIS A 273 -15.02 -14.98 -6.51
N THR A 274 -15.38 -16.16 -6.02
CA THR A 274 -15.42 -16.47 -4.59
C THR A 274 -14.80 -17.85 -4.35
N LEU A 275 -13.90 -17.91 -3.38
CA LEU A 275 -13.29 -19.16 -2.89
C LEU A 275 -14.23 -19.81 -1.87
N THR A 276 -14.29 -21.14 -1.83
CA THR A 276 -15.03 -21.88 -0.81
C THR A 276 -14.29 -21.87 0.53
N GLU A 277 -14.98 -22.23 1.60
CA GLU A 277 -14.34 -22.38 2.93
C GLU A 277 -13.20 -23.40 2.91
N GLU A 278 -13.34 -24.48 2.13
CA GLU A 278 -12.29 -25.48 1.93
C GLU A 278 -11.07 -24.89 1.21
N ASP A 279 -11.28 -24.11 0.14
CA ASP A 279 -10.20 -23.40 -0.56
C ASP A 279 -9.48 -22.45 0.41
N MET A 280 -10.25 -21.67 1.19
CA MET A 280 -9.69 -20.74 2.18
C MET A 280 -8.86 -21.46 3.24
N ALA A 281 -9.31 -22.61 3.72
CA ALA A 281 -8.56 -23.43 4.68
C ALA A 281 -7.24 -23.95 4.09
N LEU A 282 -7.25 -24.50 2.87
CA LEU A 282 -6.04 -24.96 2.17
C LEU A 282 -5.03 -23.83 1.93
N LEU A 283 -5.52 -22.64 1.59
CA LEU A 283 -4.68 -21.46 1.34
C LEU A 283 -4.12 -20.87 2.64
N LYS A 284 -4.85 -20.99 3.74
CA LYS A 284 -4.38 -20.58 5.06
C LYS A 284 -3.11 -21.35 5.47
N ASP A 285 -3.02 -22.63 5.17
CA ASP A 285 -1.87 -23.47 5.50
C ASP A 285 -0.60 -23.12 4.70
N LEU A 286 -0.68 -22.21 3.73
CA LEU A 286 0.48 -21.77 2.95
C LEU A 286 1.32 -20.69 3.64
N ASP A 287 0.92 -20.18 4.81
CA ASP A 287 1.68 -19.16 5.53
C ASP A 287 3.06 -19.70 5.92
N LYS A 288 4.08 -18.94 5.59
CA LYS A 288 5.49 -19.26 5.88
C LYS A 288 6.16 -18.20 6.75
N GLY A 289 5.45 -17.13 7.08
CA GLY A 289 6.04 -15.93 7.66
C GLY A 289 7.12 -15.31 6.75
N HIS A 290 7.08 -15.61 5.43
CA HIS A 290 8.11 -15.19 4.50
C HIS A 290 7.82 -13.80 3.92
N ARG A 291 8.70 -12.85 4.20
CA ARG A 291 8.64 -11.47 3.72
C ARG A 291 9.61 -11.29 2.55
N PHE A 292 9.10 -10.87 1.38
CA PHE A 292 9.93 -10.55 0.22
C PHE A 292 10.60 -9.16 0.35
N ILE A 293 9.93 -8.22 1.00
CA ILE A 293 10.43 -6.86 1.25
C ILE A 293 10.80 -6.78 2.73
N ASP A 294 11.92 -7.43 3.09
CA ASP A 294 12.30 -7.71 4.46
C ASP A 294 12.77 -6.49 5.28
N GLY A 295 13.03 -5.35 4.64
CA GLY A 295 13.45 -4.13 5.29
C GLY A 295 14.96 -4.04 5.55
N LYS A 296 15.76 -5.04 5.14
CA LYS A 296 17.22 -5.00 5.31
C LYS A 296 17.90 -3.83 4.58
N PHE A 297 17.26 -3.28 3.57
CA PHE A 297 17.74 -2.09 2.88
C PHE A 297 17.75 -0.82 3.78
N TRP A 298 17.15 -0.89 4.97
CA TRP A 298 17.30 0.13 6.02
C TRP A 298 18.47 -0.13 6.96
N GLU A 299 19.12 -1.30 6.86
CA GLU A 299 20.27 -1.63 7.69
C GLU A 299 21.56 -1.08 7.07
N VAL A 300 22.22 -0.19 7.78
CA VAL A 300 23.56 0.28 7.45
C VAL A 300 24.46 0.12 8.65
N GLU A 301 25.77 0.06 8.43
CA GLU A 301 26.73 -0.07 9.52
C GLU A 301 26.56 1.06 10.55
N ASN A 302 26.40 0.68 11.82
CA ASN A 302 26.09 1.59 12.94
C ASN A 302 24.82 2.45 12.77
N GLY A 303 23.89 2.03 11.89
CA GLY A 303 22.60 2.69 11.68
C GLY A 303 21.63 2.45 12.84
N PRO A 304 20.59 3.32 12.97
CA PRO A 304 19.62 3.22 14.06
C PRO A 304 18.51 2.19 13.81
N TYR A 305 18.42 1.62 12.61
CA TYR A 305 17.34 0.69 12.23
C TYR A 305 17.89 -0.66 11.80
N THR A 306 17.15 -1.71 12.16
CA THR A 306 17.35 -3.07 11.67
C THR A 306 16.00 -3.63 11.18
N ALA A 307 16.01 -4.67 10.36
CA ALA A 307 14.78 -5.35 9.97
C ALA A 307 14.00 -5.80 11.22
N ASP A 308 14.69 -6.31 12.24
CA ASP A 308 14.06 -6.69 13.50
C ASP A 308 13.38 -5.51 14.19
N SER A 309 14.04 -4.36 14.30
CA SER A 309 13.45 -3.16 14.92
C SER A 309 12.24 -2.60 14.15
N ILE A 310 12.15 -2.85 12.85
CA ILE A 310 11.00 -2.42 12.04
C ILE A 310 9.80 -3.37 12.26
N TRP A 311 10.05 -4.68 12.28
CA TRP A 311 8.95 -5.64 12.25
C TRP A 311 8.55 -6.19 13.62
N ASN A 312 9.49 -6.30 14.58
CA ASN A 312 9.30 -7.02 15.84
C ASN A 312 9.48 -6.15 17.10
N ALA A 313 9.76 -4.85 16.95
CA ALA A 313 10.04 -3.96 18.08
C ALA A 313 8.80 -3.71 18.97
#